data_c580b2360de0360d3d000964b9c34600
#
_entry.id   c580b2360de0360d3d000964b9c34600
#
_cell.length_a   1.000
_cell.length_b   1.000
_cell.length_c   1.000
_cell.angle_alpha   90.00
_cell.angle_beta   90.00
_cell.angle_gamma   90.00
#
_symmetry.space_group_name_H-M   'P 1'
#
loop_
_entity.id
_entity.type
_entity.pdbx_description
1 polymer ?
#
loop_
_entity_poly.entity_id
_entity_poly.type
_entity_poly.pdbx_seq_one_letter_code
_entity_poly.pdbx_strand_id
1 'polypeptide(L)'
;MMTRLANRTALVTGASRGIGRATAEHLAQDGALVAVHYNTNTDAADEVVAGIVAKGGRAFTAQAELGVTGDVDTLFEALEAGLKEHNGGDVRLDILVNNAGVMGGSAPADVTPDQFDRLFAVNAKAPFFIIQRALTMMPDGGRIINISSGLTRFANPDEVAYAMTKGAVEMLALHFAKSLGPRGITVNSVAPGITRNDNPLFGIPEAVEAMSAMSTFGRVGEPTDVADVVAFLASPDGRWVTGSFVDASGGTLLG
;
A
#
# COMPACT_ATOMS: atom_id res chain seq x y z
N MET A 1 -13.00 -21.96 9.49
CA MET A 1 -13.54 -20.82 8.69
C MET A 1 -12.94 -20.91 7.31
N MET A 2 -13.73 -20.76 6.24
CA MET A 2 -13.14 -20.61 4.90
C MET A 2 -12.42 -19.26 4.86
N THR A 3 -11.13 -19.28 4.58
CA THR A 3 -10.32 -18.07 4.46
C THR A 3 -10.73 -17.32 3.19
N ARG A 4 -11.04 -16.02 3.32
CA ARG A 4 -11.62 -15.19 2.23
C ARG A 4 -10.71 -15.08 1.00
N LEU A 5 -9.40 -15.26 1.19
CA LEU A 5 -8.36 -15.13 0.17
C LEU A 5 -7.62 -16.46 -0.09
N ALA A 6 -8.25 -17.60 0.23
CA ALA A 6 -7.66 -18.91 -0.04
C ALA A 6 -7.24 -19.04 -1.51
N ASN A 7 -6.04 -19.53 -1.77
CA ASN A 7 -5.43 -19.69 -3.09
C ASN A 7 -5.26 -18.39 -3.90
N ARG A 8 -5.28 -17.23 -3.24
CA ARG A 8 -4.91 -15.94 -3.85
C ARG A 8 -3.45 -15.62 -3.56
N THR A 9 -2.85 -14.87 -4.45
CA THR A 9 -1.51 -14.32 -4.30
C THR A 9 -1.58 -12.81 -4.21
N ALA A 10 -0.75 -12.21 -3.35
CA ALA A 10 -0.73 -10.78 -3.14
C ALA A 10 0.70 -10.22 -3.17
N LEU A 11 0.88 -9.07 -3.78
CA LEU A 11 2.07 -8.24 -3.63
C LEU A 11 1.71 -7.00 -2.81
N VAL A 12 2.44 -6.77 -1.70
CA VAL A 12 2.32 -5.54 -0.91
C VAL A 12 3.64 -4.81 -0.96
N THR A 13 3.66 -3.64 -1.60
CA THR A 13 4.89 -2.84 -1.68
C THR A 13 5.14 -2.07 -0.38
N GLY A 14 6.41 -1.97 0.06
CA GLY A 14 6.78 -1.31 1.32
C GLY A 14 6.20 -2.02 2.55
N ALA A 15 6.23 -3.36 2.56
CA ALA A 15 5.55 -4.19 3.55
C ALA A 15 6.40 -4.56 4.76
N SER A 16 7.63 -4.04 4.90
CA SER A 16 8.49 -4.35 6.05
C SER A 16 8.08 -3.66 7.36
N ARG A 17 7.19 -2.65 7.31
CA ARG A 17 6.71 -1.89 8.48
C ARG A 17 5.36 -1.21 8.24
N GLY A 18 4.81 -0.63 9.31
CA GLY A 18 3.62 0.25 9.27
C GLY A 18 2.41 -0.39 8.60
N ILE A 19 1.70 0.40 7.79
CA ILE A 19 0.47 -0.03 7.07
C ILE A 19 0.76 -1.23 6.16
N GLY A 20 1.90 -1.22 5.46
CA GLY A 20 2.28 -2.33 4.57
C GLY A 20 2.45 -3.65 5.30
N ARG A 21 3.14 -3.64 6.46
CA ARG A 21 3.28 -4.83 7.33
C ARG A 21 1.91 -5.33 7.81
N ALA A 22 1.10 -4.44 8.39
CA ALA A 22 -0.23 -4.80 8.88
C ALA A 22 -1.12 -5.37 7.75
N THR A 23 -1.05 -4.78 6.55
CA THR A 23 -1.74 -5.28 5.36
C THR A 23 -1.25 -6.67 4.97
N ALA A 24 0.06 -6.89 4.89
CA ALA A 24 0.63 -8.21 4.55
C ALA A 24 0.21 -9.28 5.55
N GLU A 25 0.28 -8.98 6.86
CA GLU A 25 -0.15 -9.88 7.92
C GLU A 25 -1.65 -10.21 7.82
N HIS A 26 -2.51 -9.21 7.56
CA HIS A 26 -3.96 -9.43 7.43
C HIS A 26 -4.31 -10.27 6.20
N LEU A 27 -3.74 -9.94 5.01
CA LEU A 27 -4.00 -10.71 3.79
C LEU A 27 -3.54 -12.17 3.93
N ALA A 28 -2.41 -12.41 4.60
CA ALA A 28 -1.93 -13.77 4.89
C ALA A 28 -2.83 -14.50 5.88
N GLN A 29 -3.36 -13.83 6.90
CA GLN A 29 -4.35 -14.39 7.83
C GLN A 29 -5.65 -14.78 7.11
N ASP A 30 -6.05 -14.01 6.09
CA ASP A 30 -7.18 -14.32 5.22
C ASP A 30 -6.87 -15.43 4.20
N GLY A 31 -5.66 -15.99 4.17
CA GLY A 31 -5.25 -17.16 3.40
C GLY A 31 -4.49 -16.89 2.10
N ALA A 32 -4.12 -15.65 1.81
CA ALA A 32 -3.29 -15.33 0.66
C ALA A 32 -1.84 -15.79 0.85
N LEU A 33 -1.14 -16.10 -0.25
CA LEU A 33 0.31 -16.10 -0.30
C LEU A 33 0.78 -14.67 -0.55
N VAL A 34 1.57 -14.09 0.35
CA VAL A 34 1.95 -12.68 0.30
C VAL A 34 3.43 -12.49 -0.03
N ALA A 35 3.71 -11.75 -1.11
CA ALA A 35 5.03 -11.19 -1.37
C ALA A 35 5.21 -9.90 -0.56
N VAL A 36 6.12 -9.93 0.39
CA VAL A 36 6.49 -8.82 1.27
C VAL A 36 7.60 -8.03 0.59
N HIS A 37 7.24 -6.95 -0.14
CA HIS A 37 8.25 -6.13 -0.77
C HIS A 37 8.90 -5.16 0.22
N TYR A 38 10.23 -5.02 0.08
CA TYR A 38 11.05 -4.09 0.87
C TYR A 38 12.17 -3.47 0.02
N ASN A 39 12.76 -2.36 0.49
CA ASN A 39 13.90 -1.73 -0.17
C ASN A 39 15.24 -2.27 0.40
N THR A 40 15.65 -1.81 1.59
CA THR A 40 16.99 -2.07 2.16
C THR A 40 16.97 -2.86 3.47
N ASN A 41 15.87 -2.84 4.22
CA ASN A 41 15.80 -3.47 5.54
C ASN A 41 15.35 -4.93 5.41
N THR A 42 16.30 -5.82 5.12
CA THR A 42 16.06 -7.26 4.97
C THR A 42 15.56 -7.87 6.28
N ASP A 43 16.20 -7.55 7.41
CA ASP A 43 15.83 -8.11 8.73
C ASP A 43 14.36 -7.83 9.08
N ALA A 44 13.90 -6.60 8.83
CA ALA A 44 12.49 -6.25 9.09
C ALA A 44 11.53 -6.98 8.15
N ALA A 45 11.90 -7.22 6.89
CA ALA A 45 11.06 -7.98 5.95
C ALA A 45 11.00 -9.46 6.34
N ASP A 46 12.14 -10.04 6.72
CA ASP A 46 12.23 -11.44 7.19
C ASP A 46 11.46 -11.64 8.49
N GLU A 47 11.49 -10.67 9.42
CA GLU A 47 10.65 -10.69 10.63
C GLU A 47 9.16 -10.74 10.29
N VAL A 48 8.69 -9.96 9.29
CA VAL A 48 7.30 -10.00 8.84
C VAL A 48 6.94 -11.37 8.28
N VAL A 49 7.77 -11.92 7.41
CA VAL A 49 7.56 -13.27 6.83
C VAL A 49 7.54 -14.33 7.93
N ALA A 50 8.51 -14.30 8.84
CA ALA A 50 8.56 -15.24 9.95
C ALA A 50 7.32 -15.15 10.86
N GLY A 51 6.85 -13.92 11.15
CA GLY A 51 5.63 -13.67 11.92
C GLY A 51 4.36 -14.21 11.24
N ILE A 52 4.26 -14.06 9.91
CA ILE A 52 3.16 -14.63 9.11
C ILE A 52 3.20 -16.16 9.17
N VAL A 53 4.36 -16.76 8.93
CA VAL A 53 4.53 -18.24 8.93
C VAL A 53 4.27 -18.84 10.32
N ALA A 54 4.72 -18.19 11.37
CA ALA A 54 4.46 -18.63 12.75
C ALA A 54 2.95 -18.66 13.09
N LYS A 55 2.14 -17.83 12.42
CA LYS A 55 0.68 -17.81 12.55
C LYS A 55 -0.04 -18.76 11.56
N GLY A 56 0.72 -19.58 10.81
CA GLY A 56 0.19 -20.52 9.82
C GLY A 56 -0.15 -19.93 8.46
N GLY A 57 0.21 -18.68 8.21
CA GLY A 57 0.10 -18.02 6.90
C GLY A 57 1.25 -18.38 5.96
N ARG A 58 1.23 -17.82 4.74
CA ARG A 58 2.28 -18.02 3.73
C ARG A 58 2.77 -16.66 3.22
N ALA A 59 4.08 -16.47 3.23
CA ALA A 59 4.69 -15.26 2.69
C ALA A 59 6.12 -15.54 2.24
N PHE A 60 6.66 -14.65 1.41
CA PHE A 60 8.07 -14.59 1.02
C PHE A 60 8.48 -13.14 0.81
N THR A 61 9.77 -12.86 0.82
CA THR A 61 10.30 -11.51 0.60
C THR A 61 10.55 -11.24 -0.89
N ALA A 62 10.34 -9.98 -1.32
CA ALA A 62 10.68 -9.51 -2.66
C ALA A 62 11.42 -8.16 -2.52
N GLN A 63 12.71 -8.14 -2.85
CA GLN A 63 13.54 -6.95 -2.68
C GLN A 63 13.61 -6.14 -3.98
N ALA A 64 13.35 -4.83 -3.89
CA ALA A 64 13.63 -3.86 -4.95
C ALA A 64 13.71 -2.45 -4.38
N GLU A 65 14.57 -1.60 -4.94
CA GLU A 65 14.54 -0.17 -4.65
C GLU A 65 13.61 0.53 -5.65
N LEU A 66 12.49 1.11 -5.21
CA LEU A 66 11.55 1.82 -6.08
C LEU A 66 11.99 3.27 -6.34
N GLY A 67 11.65 3.76 -7.54
CA GLY A 67 11.95 5.11 -8.00
C GLY A 67 13.35 5.26 -8.61
N VAL A 68 14.01 4.16 -8.94
CA VAL A 68 15.27 4.13 -9.69
C VAL A 68 15.08 3.45 -11.05
N THR A 69 16.06 3.53 -11.93
CA THR A 69 15.99 2.88 -13.25
C THR A 69 15.97 1.36 -13.07
N GLY A 70 15.03 0.67 -13.72
CA GLY A 70 14.90 -0.80 -13.68
C GLY A 70 14.19 -1.33 -12.42
N ASP A 71 13.66 -0.45 -11.57
CA ASP A 71 13.01 -0.80 -10.29
C ASP A 71 11.87 -1.81 -10.45
N VAL A 72 11.01 -1.60 -11.44
CA VAL A 72 9.85 -2.48 -11.69
C VAL A 72 10.29 -3.85 -12.19
N ASP A 73 11.29 -3.91 -13.08
CA ASP A 73 11.81 -5.18 -13.56
C ASP A 73 12.44 -5.99 -12.42
N THR A 74 13.29 -5.36 -11.61
CA THR A 74 13.88 -5.99 -10.41
C THR A 74 12.80 -6.51 -9.44
N LEU A 75 11.75 -5.71 -9.18
CA LEU A 75 10.65 -6.13 -8.34
C LEU A 75 9.93 -7.37 -8.89
N PHE A 76 9.63 -7.37 -10.19
CA PHE A 76 8.87 -8.47 -10.79
C PHE A 76 9.72 -9.72 -11.00
N GLU A 77 11.03 -9.61 -11.22
CA GLU A 77 11.96 -10.76 -11.19
C GLU A 77 11.94 -11.44 -9.81
N ALA A 78 12.04 -10.67 -8.72
CA ALA A 78 11.97 -11.19 -7.36
C ALA A 78 10.58 -11.80 -7.05
N LEU A 79 9.49 -11.13 -7.48
CA LEU A 79 8.13 -11.62 -7.31
C LEU A 79 7.90 -12.94 -8.04
N GLU A 80 8.29 -13.04 -9.32
CA GLU A 80 8.11 -14.25 -10.13
C GLU A 80 8.93 -15.42 -9.58
N ALA A 81 10.16 -15.17 -9.13
CA ALA A 81 10.99 -16.20 -8.49
C ALA A 81 10.30 -16.75 -7.23
N GLY A 82 9.83 -15.87 -6.33
CA GLY A 82 9.16 -16.29 -5.11
C GLY A 82 7.82 -16.98 -5.39
N LEU A 83 7.02 -16.52 -6.34
CA LEU A 83 5.78 -17.20 -6.73
C LEU A 83 6.05 -18.59 -7.30
N LYS A 84 7.07 -18.76 -8.15
CA LYS A 84 7.46 -20.09 -8.67
C LYS A 84 7.83 -21.06 -7.54
N GLU A 85 8.53 -20.58 -6.53
CA GLU A 85 8.96 -21.40 -5.39
C GLU A 85 7.80 -21.75 -4.45
N HIS A 86 6.97 -20.77 -4.10
CA HIS A 86 5.99 -20.89 -3.02
C HIS A 86 4.55 -21.16 -3.50
N ASN A 87 4.26 -21.07 -4.81
CA ASN A 87 2.92 -21.25 -5.39
C ASN A 87 2.85 -22.41 -6.42
N GLY A 88 3.68 -23.42 -6.25
CA GLY A 88 3.66 -24.61 -7.13
C GLY A 88 3.98 -24.32 -8.60
N GLY A 89 4.80 -23.29 -8.87
CA GLY A 89 5.19 -22.87 -10.22
C GLY A 89 4.24 -21.86 -10.88
N ASP A 90 3.07 -21.57 -10.30
CA ASP A 90 2.12 -20.57 -10.80
C ASP A 90 2.58 -19.17 -10.41
N VAL A 91 2.79 -18.30 -11.40
CA VAL A 91 3.23 -16.91 -11.21
C VAL A 91 2.08 -15.89 -11.18
N ARG A 92 0.83 -16.35 -11.07
CA ARG A 92 -0.34 -15.49 -11.01
C ARG A 92 -0.27 -14.50 -9.84
N LEU A 93 -0.65 -13.24 -10.09
CA LEU A 93 -0.81 -12.20 -9.08
C LEU A 93 -2.28 -11.76 -9.01
N ASP A 94 -2.99 -12.10 -7.94
CA ASP A 94 -4.42 -11.78 -7.78
C ASP A 94 -4.65 -10.39 -7.16
N ILE A 95 -3.76 -9.96 -6.25
CA ILE A 95 -3.94 -8.75 -5.44
C ILE A 95 -2.63 -7.93 -5.49
N LEU A 96 -2.75 -6.66 -5.84
CA LEU A 96 -1.67 -5.68 -5.78
C LEU A 96 -2.03 -4.57 -4.79
N VAL A 97 -1.17 -4.35 -3.80
CA VAL A 97 -1.25 -3.21 -2.89
C VAL A 97 -0.05 -2.30 -3.09
N ASN A 98 -0.24 -1.17 -3.75
CA ASN A 98 0.76 -0.12 -3.88
C ASN A 98 0.75 0.72 -2.60
N ASN A 99 1.61 0.34 -1.64
CA ASN A 99 1.74 1.00 -0.35
C ASN A 99 3.08 1.72 -0.19
N ALA A 100 4.15 1.28 -0.84
CA ALA A 100 5.44 1.93 -0.77
C ALA A 100 5.34 3.44 -1.05
N GLY A 101 6.01 4.23 -0.24
CA GLY A 101 6.02 5.67 -0.41
C GLY A 101 7.06 6.35 0.47
N VAL A 102 7.46 7.53 0.05
CA VAL A 102 8.32 8.43 0.82
C VAL A 102 7.56 9.73 1.09
N MET A 103 7.78 10.30 2.27
CA MET A 103 7.20 11.59 2.66
C MET A 103 8.17 12.73 2.35
N GLY A 104 7.64 13.93 2.21
CA GLY A 104 8.41 15.15 1.98
C GLY A 104 8.79 15.84 3.29
N GLY A 105 7.87 16.57 3.86
CA GLY A 105 8.07 17.31 5.12
C GLY A 105 8.93 18.56 4.94
N SER A 106 8.81 19.26 3.81
CA SER A 106 9.52 20.50 3.52
C SER A 106 8.56 21.61 3.14
N ALA A 107 8.76 22.81 3.67
CA ALA A 107 7.99 23.98 3.25
C ALA A 107 8.14 24.19 1.73
N PRO A 108 7.10 24.72 1.04
CA PRO A 108 7.12 24.86 -0.42
C PRO A 108 8.33 25.61 -0.98
N ALA A 109 8.86 26.57 -0.22
CA ALA A 109 10.03 27.35 -0.61
C ALA A 109 11.35 26.56 -0.54
N ASP A 110 11.38 25.45 0.22
CA ASP A 110 12.59 24.68 0.51
C ASP A 110 12.64 23.36 -0.25
N VAL A 111 11.56 22.99 -0.96
CA VAL A 111 11.52 21.77 -1.79
C VAL A 111 12.49 21.92 -2.97
N THR A 112 13.49 21.07 -3.03
CA THR A 112 14.42 21.03 -4.17
C THR A 112 13.84 20.21 -5.33
N PRO A 113 14.30 20.45 -6.59
CA PRO A 113 13.91 19.62 -7.73
C PRO A 113 14.18 18.13 -7.51
N ASP A 114 15.33 17.76 -6.92
CA ASP A 114 15.70 16.37 -6.65
C ASP A 114 14.75 15.71 -5.64
N GLN A 115 14.35 16.44 -4.60
CA GLN A 115 13.34 15.96 -3.64
C GLN A 115 11.99 15.76 -4.31
N PHE A 116 11.56 16.73 -5.14
CA PHE A 116 10.32 16.63 -5.90
C PHE A 116 10.33 15.42 -6.83
N ASP A 117 11.40 15.26 -7.61
CA ASP A 117 11.56 14.14 -8.55
C ASP A 117 11.57 12.79 -7.81
N ARG A 118 12.25 12.70 -6.67
CA ARG A 118 12.25 11.48 -5.83
C ARG A 118 10.85 11.13 -5.31
N LEU A 119 10.08 12.13 -4.85
CA LEU A 119 8.70 11.94 -4.42
C LEU A 119 7.84 11.38 -5.55
N PHE A 120 7.89 11.99 -6.74
CA PHE A 120 7.14 11.52 -7.88
C PHE A 120 7.61 10.16 -8.41
N ALA A 121 8.92 9.91 -8.42
CA ALA A 121 9.46 8.64 -8.87
C ALA A 121 8.94 7.47 -8.03
N VAL A 122 8.97 7.60 -6.69
CA VAL A 122 8.55 6.52 -5.79
C VAL A 122 7.03 6.45 -5.66
N ASN A 123 6.37 7.60 -5.41
CA ASN A 123 4.99 7.60 -4.99
C ASN A 123 3.98 7.55 -6.15
N ALA A 124 4.36 7.98 -7.35
CA ALA A 124 3.44 8.08 -8.49
C ALA A 124 3.91 7.26 -9.70
N LYS A 125 5.17 7.44 -10.14
CA LYS A 125 5.70 6.75 -11.33
C LYS A 125 5.81 5.25 -11.10
N ALA A 126 6.44 4.80 -10.01
CA ALA A 126 6.58 3.38 -9.71
C ALA A 126 5.22 2.67 -9.62
N PRO A 127 4.19 3.13 -8.86
CA PRO A 127 2.87 2.53 -8.85
C PRO A 127 2.23 2.39 -10.24
N PHE A 128 2.37 3.39 -11.12
CA PHE A 128 1.84 3.30 -12.47
C PHE A 128 2.45 2.12 -13.25
N PHE A 129 3.77 2.01 -13.27
CA PHE A 129 4.47 0.94 -14.00
C PHE A 129 4.34 -0.42 -13.32
N ILE A 130 4.23 -0.47 -11.98
CA ILE A 130 3.91 -1.70 -11.24
C ILE A 130 2.52 -2.22 -11.65
N ILE A 131 1.50 -1.35 -11.74
CA ILE A 131 0.18 -1.74 -12.24
C ILE A 131 0.30 -2.28 -13.67
N GLN A 132 0.96 -1.54 -14.58
CA GLN A 132 1.13 -1.94 -15.96
C GLN A 132 1.76 -3.33 -16.08
N ARG A 133 2.83 -3.60 -15.33
CA ARG A 133 3.52 -4.89 -15.33
C ARG A 133 2.68 -5.99 -14.67
N ALA A 134 1.99 -5.69 -13.56
CA ALA A 134 1.12 -6.63 -12.86
C ALA A 134 -0.01 -7.16 -13.76
N LEU A 135 -0.55 -6.33 -14.64
CA LEU A 135 -1.65 -6.71 -15.55
C LEU A 135 -1.27 -7.85 -16.52
N THR A 136 0.02 -8.10 -16.76
CA THR A 136 0.48 -9.21 -17.60
C THR A 136 0.35 -10.58 -16.91
N MET A 137 0.22 -10.60 -15.58
CA MET A 137 0.11 -11.81 -14.78
C MET A 137 -1.14 -11.81 -13.86
N MET A 138 -1.92 -10.74 -13.89
CA MET A 138 -3.16 -10.63 -13.10
C MET A 138 -4.33 -11.26 -13.85
N PRO A 139 -5.03 -12.25 -13.25
CA PRO A 139 -6.23 -12.84 -13.83
C PRO A 139 -7.41 -11.87 -13.77
N ASP A 140 -8.48 -12.21 -14.49
CA ASP A 140 -9.77 -11.52 -14.33
C ASP A 140 -10.28 -11.65 -12.91
N GLY A 141 -10.95 -10.62 -12.42
CA GLY A 141 -11.37 -10.54 -11.02
C GLY A 141 -10.27 -10.15 -10.04
N GLY A 142 -9.13 -9.64 -10.53
CA GLY A 142 -8.03 -9.13 -9.70
C GLY A 142 -8.40 -7.91 -8.85
N ARG A 143 -7.53 -7.55 -7.92
CA ARG A 143 -7.70 -6.42 -6.99
C ARG A 143 -6.47 -5.55 -6.99
N ILE A 144 -6.64 -4.24 -7.21
CA ILE A 144 -5.57 -3.25 -7.12
C ILE A 144 -5.98 -2.20 -6.10
N ILE A 145 -5.17 -2.02 -5.06
CA ILE A 145 -5.39 -1.05 -4.00
C ILE A 145 -4.17 -0.14 -3.91
N ASN A 146 -4.39 1.16 -4.01
CA ASN A 146 -3.34 2.16 -3.87
C ASN A 146 -3.50 2.88 -2.53
N ILE A 147 -2.42 3.02 -1.77
CA ILE A 147 -2.44 3.81 -0.53
C ILE A 147 -2.18 5.28 -0.87
N SER A 148 -3.24 6.07 -0.77
CA SER A 148 -3.24 7.52 -0.91
C SER A 148 -2.92 8.21 0.42
N SER A 149 -3.52 9.34 0.70
CA SER A 149 -3.38 10.09 1.95
C SER A 149 -4.57 11.01 2.16
N GLY A 150 -4.97 11.25 3.40
CA GLY A 150 -5.89 12.31 3.76
C GLY A 150 -5.43 13.71 3.33
N LEU A 151 -4.12 13.90 3.13
CA LEU A 151 -3.55 15.17 2.65
C LEU A 151 -3.99 15.58 1.23
N THR A 152 -4.67 14.72 0.49
CA THR A 152 -5.34 15.11 -0.76
C THR A 152 -6.64 15.88 -0.52
N ARG A 153 -7.15 15.92 0.70
CA ARG A 153 -8.39 16.60 1.12
C ARG A 153 -8.19 17.53 2.30
N PHE A 154 -7.10 17.35 3.06
CA PHE A 154 -6.74 18.16 4.22
C PHE A 154 -5.46 18.94 3.90
N ALA A 155 -5.50 20.28 4.06
CA ALA A 155 -4.37 21.13 3.72
C ALA A 155 -3.26 21.09 4.79
N ASN A 156 -2.07 20.69 4.38
CA ASN A 156 -0.83 20.89 5.11
C ASN A 156 0.21 21.50 4.14
N PRO A 157 0.53 22.81 4.30
CA PRO A 157 1.47 23.48 3.38
C PRO A 157 2.84 22.81 3.27
N ASP A 158 3.35 22.21 4.35
CA ASP A 158 4.66 21.58 4.37
C ASP A 158 4.70 20.23 3.64
N GLU A 159 3.56 19.74 3.18
CA GLU A 159 3.42 18.46 2.49
C GLU A 159 2.85 18.61 1.06
N VAL A 160 2.91 19.82 0.46
CA VAL A 160 2.28 20.04 -0.87
C VAL A 160 2.83 19.11 -1.94
N ALA A 161 4.15 18.94 -2.04
CA ALA A 161 4.77 18.08 -3.05
C ALA A 161 4.38 16.59 -2.84
N TYR A 162 4.33 16.13 -1.60
CA TYR A 162 3.84 14.80 -1.26
C TYR A 162 2.36 14.64 -1.61
N ALA A 163 1.50 15.59 -1.21
CA ALA A 163 0.08 15.56 -1.50
C ALA A 163 -0.22 15.50 -3.02
N MET A 164 0.57 16.20 -3.85
CA MET A 164 0.49 16.12 -5.30
C MET A 164 0.72 14.69 -5.80
N THR A 165 1.72 13.97 -5.26
CA THR A 165 1.96 12.57 -5.64
C THR A 165 0.79 11.66 -5.27
N LYS A 166 0.17 11.91 -4.11
CA LYS A 166 -0.99 11.12 -3.66
C LYS A 166 -2.25 11.44 -4.46
N GLY A 167 -2.43 12.68 -4.91
CA GLY A 167 -3.44 13.02 -5.90
C GLY A 167 -3.24 12.27 -7.23
N ALA A 168 -1.99 12.16 -7.71
CA ALA A 168 -1.68 11.36 -8.90
C ALA A 168 -2.04 9.88 -8.71
N VAL A 169 -1.79 9.30 -7.53
CA VAL A 169 -2.18 7.92 -7.19
C VAL A 169 -3.70 7.71 -7.24
N GLU A 170 -4.48 8.70 -6.82
CA GLU A 170 -5.94 8.63 -6.91
C GLU A 170 -6.42 8.58 -8.37
N MET A 171 -5.75 9.30 -9.27
CA MET A 171 -6.07 9.23 -10.70
C MET A 171 -5.78 7.85 -11.29
N LEU A 172 -4.80 7.11 -10.77
CA LEU A 172 -4.59 5.71 -11.17
C LEU A 172 -5.85 4.87 -10.88
N ALA A 173 -6.43 5.00 -9.69
CA ALA A 173 -7.64 4.26 -9.35
C ALA A 173 -8.81 4.63 -10.28
N LEU A 174 -9.06 5.91 -10.47
CA LEU A 174 -10.17 6.40 -11.29
C LEU A 174 -10.09 5.90 -12.74
N HIS A 175 -8.92 6.05 -13.38
CA HIS A 175 -8.77 5.75 -14.80
C HIS A 175 -8.57 4.26 -15.08
N PHE A 176 -7.78 3.54 -14.28
CA PHE A 176 -7.61 2.09 -14.44
C PHE A 176 -8.90 1.32 -14.12
N ALA A 177 -9.70 1.75 -13.14
CA ALA A 177 -11.00 1.14 -12.87
C ALA A 177 -11.90 1.11 -14.12
N LYS A 178 -11.96 2.22 -14.87
CA LYS A 178 -12.74 2.30 -16.11
C LYS A 178 -12.20 1.36 -17.18
N SER A 179 -10.88 1.28 -17.31
CA SER A 179 -10.20 0.46 -18.32
C SER A 179 -10.31 -1.05 -18.00
N LEU A 180 -10.21 -1.42 -16.71
CA LEU A 180 -10.10 -2.80 -16.25
C LEU A 180 -11.44 -3.42 -15.83
N GLY A 181 -12.50 -2.62 -15.77
CA GLY A 181 -13.85 -3.07 -15.45
C GLY A 181 -14.35 -4.26 -16.28
N PRO A 182 -14.12 -4.32 -17.61
CA PRO A 182 -14.50 -5.49 -18.42
C PRO A 182 -13.84 -6.81 -17.99
N ARG A 183 -12.68 -6.75 -17.30
CA ARG A 183 -12.00 -7.91 -16.70
C ARG A 183 -12.45 -8.20 -15.27
N GLY A 184 -13.41 -7.46 -14.72
CA GLY A 184 -13.81 -7.58 -13.32
C GLY A 184 -12.73 -7.19 -12.32
N ILE A 185 -11.66 -6.52 -12.75
CA ILE A 185 -10.58 -6.03 -11.89
C ILE A 185 -11.03 -4.72 -11.24
N THR A 186 -10.98 -4.66 -9.91
CA THR A 186 -11.27 -3.42 -9.18
C THR A 186 -9.98 -2.66 -8.88
N VAL A 187 -10.05 -1.33 -8.96
CA VAL A 187 -8.93 -0.44 -8.63
C VAL A 187 -9.44 0.67 -7.72
N ASN A 188 -8.88 0.77 -6.50
CA ASN A 188 -9.33 1.73 -5.49
C ASN A 188 -8.13 2.43 -4.83
N SER A 189 -8.38 3.60 -4.26
CA SER A 189 -7.44 4.32 -3.40
C SER A 189 -7.96 4.35 -1.97
N VAL A 190 -7.13 3.97 -1.01
CA VAL A 190 -7.40 4.08 0.42
C VAL A 190 -6.59 5.25 0.96
N ALA A 191 -7.23 6.18 1.66
CA ALA A 191 -6.61 7.36 2.22
C ALA A 191 -6.54 7.28 3.75
N PRO A 192 -5.38 6.94 4.32
CA PRO A 192 -5.16 7.00 5.74
C PRO A 192 -5.18 8.45 6.25
N GLY A 193 -5.64 8.63 7.49
CA GLY A 193 -5.36 9.82 8.29
C GLY A 193 -4.01 9.70 9.00
N ILE A 194 -3.89 10.39 10.14
CA ILE A 194 -2.72 10.28 10.99
C ILE A 194 -2.67 8.87 11.57
N THR A 195 -1.72 8.10 11.09
CA THR A 195 -1.54 6.68 11.45
C THR A 195 -0.17 6.48 12.08
N ARG A 196 -0.13 5.76 13.20
CA ARG A 196 1.10 5.45 13.95
C ARG A 196 2.16 4.82 13.05
N ASN A 197 3.38 5.30 13.19
CA ASN A 197 4.55 4.79 12.47
C ASN A 197 5.82 5.06 13.30
N ASP A 198 7.00 4.85 12.71
CA ASP A 198 8.29 5.00 13.41
C ASP A 198 8.74 6.46 13.59
N ASN A 199 7.90 7.45 13.28
CA ASN A 199 8.25 8.86 13.50
C ASN A 199 8.36 9.14 15.01
N PRO A 200 9.48 9.75 15.47
CA PRO A 200 9.70 10.07 16.88
C PRO A 200 8.58 10.88 17.54
N LEU A 201 7.80 11.64 16.79
CA LEU A 201 6.65 12.39 17.30
C LEU A 201 5.60 11.50 18.00
N PHE A 202 5.47 10.24 17.60
CA PHE A 202 4.57 9.30 18.27
C PHE A 202 5.07 8.83 19.66
N GLY A 203 6.31 9.19 20.03
CA GLY A 203 6.86 9.01 21.38
C GLY A 203 6.63 10.22 22.29
N ILE A 204 6.07 11.32 21.79
CA ILE A 204 5.84 12.56 22.52
C ILE A 204 4.35 12.66 22.88
N PRO A 205 3.94 12.58 24.20
CA PRO A 205 2.54 12.55 24.59
C PRO A 205 1.72 13.74 24.08
N GLU A 206 2.26 14.95 24.16
CA GLU A 206 1.59 16.19 23.72
C GLU A 206 1.36 16.21 22.21
N ALA A 207 2.30 15.68 21.42
CA ALA A 207 2.14 15.55 19.98
C ALA A 207 1.07 14.49 19.62
N VAL A 208 1.05 13.36 20.36
CA VAL A 208 0.03 12.32 20.19
C VAL A 208 -1.36 12.84 20.56
N GLU A 209 -1.49 13.64 21.64
CA GLU A 209 -2.75 14.28 22.03
C GLU A 209 -3.25 15.23 20.93
N ALA A 210 -2.38 16.11 20.42
CA ALA A 210 -2.72 17.03 19.33
C ALA A 210 -3.15 16.29 18.05
N MET A 211 -2.42 15.24 17.67
CA MET A 211 -2.77 14.38 16.52
C MET A 211 -4.10 13.64 16.74
N SER A 212 -4.35 13.17 17.96
CA SER A 212 -5.59 12.45 18.32
C SER A 212 -6.82 13.36 18.24
N ALA A 213 -6.68 14.62 18.62
CA ALA A 213 -7.75 15.61 18.56
C ALA A 213 -8.22 15.90 17.11
N MET A 214 -7.40 15.61 16.10
CA MET A 214 -7.79 15.77 14.69
C MET A 214 -8.69 14.63 14.18
N SER A 215 -8.73 13.50 14.87
CA SER A 215 -9.61 12.38 14.53
C SER A 215 -10.95 12.48 15.26
N THR A 216 -12.04 12.20 14.58
CA THR A 216 -13.38 12.14 15.20
C THR A 216 -13.45 11.09 16.32
N PHE A 217 -12.61 10.04 16.24
CA PHE A 217 -12.52 9.03 17.29
C PHE A 217 -11.63 9.41 18.48
N GLY A 218 -11.01 10.59 18.48
CA GLY A 218 -10.16 11.06 19.57
C GLY A 218 -8.88 10.23 19.79
N ARG A 219 -8.41 9.53 18.76
CA ARG A 219 -7.17 8.75 18.80
C ARG A 219 -6.43 8.82 17.48
N VAL A 220 -5.14 8.57 17.52
CA VAL A 220 -4.34 8.26 16.34
C VAL A 220 -4.78 6.93 15.75
N GLY A 221 -4.77 6.81 14.43
CA GLY A 221 -5.02 5.55 13.73
C GLY A 221 -3.88 4.56 13.96
N GLU A 222 -4.19 3.29 14.02
CA GLU A 222 -3.21 2.21 14.00
C GLU A 222 -3.07 1.64 12.57
N PRO A 223 -1.92 1.08 12.18
CA PRO A 223 -1.75 0.45 10.88
C PRO A 223 -2.84 -0.59 10.54
N THR A 224 -3.36 -1.28 11.56
CA THR A 224 -4.44 -2.26 11.42
C THR A 224 -5.76 -1.63 11.00
N ASP A 225 -6.08 -0.40 11.43
CA ASP A 225 -7.30 0.30 11.02
C ASP A 225 -7.36 0.47 9.48
N VAL A 226 -6.20 0.73 8.86
CA VAL A 226 -6.09 0.86 7.41
C VAL A 226 -6.04 -0.50 6.73
N ALA A 227 -5.31 -1.47 7.31
CA ALA A 227 -5.17 -2.82 6.78
C ALA A 227 -6.52 -3.55 6.68
N ASP A 228 -7.44 -3.32 7.61
CA ASP A 228 -8.80 -3.89 7.59
C ASP A 228 -9.59 -3.40 6.38
N VAL A 229 -9.48 -2.11 6.04
CA VAL A 229 -10.11 -1.53 4.84
C VAL A 229 -9.48 -2.11 3.57
N VAL A 230 -8.16 -2.25 3.53
CA VAL A 230 -7.45 -2.88 2.39
C VAL A 230 -7.89 -4.34 2.23
N ALA A 231 -7.96 -5.11 3.32
CA ALA A 231 -8.38 -6.51 3.29
C ALA A 231 -9.84 -6.67 2.80
N PHE A 232 -10.74 -5.76 3.21
CA PHE A 232 -12.11 -5.71 2.66
C PHE A 232 -12.09 -5.51 1.14
N LEU A 233 -11.37 -4.52 0.63
CA LEU A 233 -11.29 -4.23 -0.81
C LEU A 233 -10.61 -5.36 -1.60
N ALA A 234 -9.66 -6.06 -1.01
CA ALA A 234 -8.97 -7.20 -1.61
C ALA A 234 -9.86 -8.46 -1.66
N SER A 235 -10.87 -8.54 -0.79
CA SER A 235 -11.75 -9.71 -0.66
C SER A 235 -12.86 -9.74 -1.72
N PRO A 236 -13.62 -10.86 -1.83
CA PRO A 236 -14.86 -10.92 -2.62
C PRO A 236 -15.92 -9.91 -2.19
N ASP A 237 -15.91 -9.45 -0.93
CA ASP A 237 -16.88 -8.48 -0.41
C ASP A 237 -16.67 -7.09 -1.03
N GLY A 238 -15.44 -6.74 -1.43
CA GLY A 238 -15.09 -5.50 -2.13
C GLY A 238 -15.40 -5.50 -3.64
N ARG A 239 -15.96 -6.57 -4.21
CA ARG A 239 -16.13 -6.76 -5.67
C ARG A 239 -16.94 -5.68 -6.40
N TRP A 240 -17.75 -4.91 -5.66
CA TRP A 240 -18.60 -3.85 -6.23
C TRP A 240 -18.06 -2.44 -5.94
N VAL A 241 -16.86 -2.34 -5.36
CA VAL A 241 -16.18 -1.08 -5.09
C VAL A 241 -15.01 -0.94 -6.06
N THR A 242 -15.09 0.04 -6.97
CA THR A 242 -14.01 0.33 -7.93
C THR A 242 -14.01 1.81 -8.32
N GLY A 243 -12.83 2.36 -8.64
CA GLY A 243 -12.64 3.77 -8.97
C GLY A 243 -12.86 4.70 -7.78
N SER A 244 -12.87 4.17 -6.57
CA SER A 244 -13.26 4.90 -5.35
C SER A 244 -12.05 5.44 -4.60
N PHE A 245 -12.25 6.62 -4.02
CA PHE A 245 -11.49 7.14 -2.90
C PHE A 245 -12.17 6.65 -1.61
N VAL A 246 -11.48 5.85 -0.83
CA VAL A 246 -11.99 5.28 0.42
C VAL A 246 -11.28 5.97 1.58
N ASP A 247 -12.02 6.77 2.33
CA ASP A 247 -11.51 7.43 3.53
C ASP A 247 -11.35 6.43 4.67
N ALA A 248 -10.10 6.22 5.11
CA ALA A 248 -9.73 5.43 6.27
C ALA A 248 -8.98 6.30 7.30
N SER A 249 -9.43 7.54 7.48
CA SER A 249 -8.76 8.56 8.30
C SER A 249 -9.26 8.65 9.74
N GLY A 250 -10.28 7.88 10.12
CA GLY A 250 -10.93 8.05 11.42
C GLY A 250 -11.66 9.39 11.55
N GLY A 251 -12.10 9.93 10.41
CA GLY A 251 -12.85 11.21 10.36
C GLY A 251 -11.97 12.46 10.42
N THR A 252 -10.66 12.36 10.24
CA THR A 252 -9.74 13.52 10.18
C THR A 252 -10.12 14.51 9.07
N LEU A 253 -10.84 14.06 8.04
CA LEU A 253 -11.25 14.90 6.92
C LEU A 253 -12.57 15.65 7.13
N LEU A 254 -13.22 15.46 8.29
CA LEU A 254 -14.56 16.03 8.55
C LEU A 254 -14.52 17.42 9.19
N GLY A 255 -13.35 17.96 9.58
CA GLY A 255 -13.35 19.25 10.22
C GLY A 255 -12.03 19.92 10.25
#